data_1d91e5b0c1fae765edbe4e5f171ff1fa
#
_entry.id   1d91e5b0c1fae765edbe4e5f171ff1fa
#
_cell.length_a   1.000
_cell.length_b   1.000
_cell.length_c   1.000
_cell.angle_alpha   90.00
_cell.angle_beta   90.00
_cell.angle_gamma   90.00
#
_symmetry.space_group_name_H-M   'P 1'
#
loop_
_entity.id
_entity.type
_entity.pdbx_description
1 polymer ?
#
loop_
_entity_poly.entity_id
_entity_poly.type
_entity_poly.pdbx_seq_one_letter_code
_entity_poly.pdbx_strand_id
1 'polypeptide(L)'
;MARSARDPSLRLKNGCAPDDAIQVEFAMRFVKLTLTHHPVWRRPTVTDVHRNDIVIRDMQWKVPKLIPRSAPMILVVLTLAAATGFAAVSHLVTRYTANQQSRGRKLYRLAMDYTNAGRYDDAIAAFRAALTCDPTNSQYQLSLARALRDSNVPQRLDEAESYLIALWQRAPQDASVNLALARVAAHRGSIEDATRYYHNAMYGVWNSDPDGNRNKARIELIQFLLKENARAQADSELIALAAALPRDPNAHLQAARLFEQAQDYAGALSQYEEVLRFDPTNAAALAGAGETAYRSGNYTAAQHYLRTAVTVNPADSTSRQLLASTDLILRTNPFHSHISDAERNRRITAAFAGAEDRLTTCAKNAGIDLETSDNPPASPLPGLQARWLLAKEDLKLLRSPAETDLPDAIMDVVFQIEQQTAATCGPPQGVDLALLMISQKREAASQ
;
A
#
# COMPACT_ATOMS: atom_id res chain seq x y z
N MET A 1 -20.64 31.50 -27.77
CA MET A 1 -21.80 31.50 -26.83
C MET A 1 -21.39 30.67 -25.61
N ALA A 2 -20.90 31.35 -24.60
CA ALA A 2 -20.43 30.74 -23.36
C ALA A 2 -21.64 30.55 -22.42
N ARG A 3 -21.97 29.28 -22.08
CA ARG A 3 -22.89 28.99 -20.99
C ARG A 3 -22.13 29.19 -19.68
N SER A 4 -22.49 30.22 -18.94
CA SER A 4 -22.11 30.48 -17.55
C SER A 4 -22.41 29.24 -16.71
N ALA A 5 -21.38 28.53 -16.29
CA ALA A 5 -21.46 27.50 -15.25
C ALA A 5 -21.83 28.24 -13.95
N ARG A 6 -23.02 28.00 -13.42
CA ARG A 6 -23.43 28.46 -12.09
C ARG A 6 -22.56 27.82 -11.06
N ASP A 7 -21.89 28.63 -10.28
CA ASP A 7 -21.00 28.25 -9.17
C ASP A 7 -21.72 27.31 -8.18
N PRO A 8 -21.27 26.05 -8.00
CA PRO A 8 -21.87 25.10 -7.08
C PRO A 8 -21.74 25.50 -5.59
N SER A 9 -20.81 26.40 -5.25
CA SER A 9 -20.57 26.89 -3.89
C SER A 9 -21.77 27.63 -3.30
N LEU A 10 -22.65 28.20 -4.14
CA LEU A 10 -23.87 28.86 -3.72
C LEU A 10 -25.00 27.89 -3.29
N ARG A 11 -24.93 26.62 -3.65
CA ARG A 11 -25.93 25.61 -3.25
C ARG A 11 -25.65 24.93 -1.90
N LEU A 12 -24.39 24.99 -1.40
CA LEU A 12 -24.01 24.41 -0.11
C LEU A 12 -24.38 25.28 1.10
N LYS A 13 -24.82 26.51 0.91
CA LYS A 13 -25.28 27.41 1.98
C LYS A 13 -26.58 26.96 2.68
N ASN A 14 -27.32 26.02 2.11
CA ASN A 14 -28.49 25.40 2.71
C ASN A 14 -28.15 23.96 3.17
N GLY A 15 -27.06 23.78 3.93
CA GLY A 15 -26.83 22.59 4.72
C GLY A 15 -28.03 22.38 5.69
N CYS A 16 -28.05 21.27 6.39
CA CYS A 16 -29.07 20.94 7.41
C CYS A 16 -29.14 21.96 8.58
N ALA A 17 -28.88 23.23 8.32
CA ALA A 17 -28.99 24.33 9.28
C ALA A 17 -30.47 24.63 9.56
N PRO A 18 -30.81 24.96 10.79
CA PRO A 18 -32.13 24.82 11.40
C PRO A 18 -33.05 26.02 11.13
N ASP A 19 -33.49 26.20 9.90
CA ASP A 19 -34.68 27.06 9.71
C ASP A 19 -35.95 26.45 10.33
N ASP A 20 -35.92 25.12 10.62
CA ASP A 20 -37.00 24.39 11.27
C ASP A 20 -36.81 24.22 12.80
N ALA A 21 -35.70 24.68 13.39
CA ALA A 21 -35.46 24.62 14.85
C ALA A 21 -36.45 25.46 15.63
N ILE A 22 -37.03 26.49 15.02
CA ILE A 22 -38.03 27.36 15.62
C ILE A 22 -39.34 26.59 15.91
N GLN A 23 -39.70 25.59 15.10
CA GLN A 23 -40.90 24.81 15.34
C GLN A 23 -40.74 23.76 16.47
N VAL A 24 -39.50 23.21 16.67
CA VAL A 24 -39.23 22.25 17.76
C VAL A 24 -39.11 22.99 19.09
N GLU A 25 -38.58 24.21 19.11
CA GLU A 25 -38.47 25.02 20.33
C GLU A 25 -39.86 25.48 20.81
N PHE A 26 -40.79 25.73 19.86
CA PHE A 26 -42.20 26.04 20.20
C PHE A 26 -42.91 24.84 20.83
N ALA A 27 -42.66 23.64 20.33
CA ALA A 27 -43.22 22.40 20.91
C ALA A 27 -42.66 22.11 22.31
N MET A 28 -41.38 22.33 22.57
CA MET A 28 -40.74 22.16 23.88
C MET A 28 -41.17 23.23 24.88
N ARG A 29 -41.49 24.43 24.46
CA ARG A 29 -42.05 25.50 25.33
C ARG A 29 -43.45 25.14 25.79
N PHE A 30 -44.26 24.49 24.96
CA PHE A 30 -45.63 24.08 25.35
C PHE A 30 -45.61 22.97 26.41
N VAL A 31 -44.63 22.03 26.36
CA VAL A 31 -44.47 20.97 27.36
C VAL A 31 -43.92 21.55 28.68
N LYS A 32 -43.10 22.60 28.65
CA LYS A 32 -42.60 23.26 29.87
C LYS A 32 -43.66 24.07 30.63
N LEU A 33 -44.65 24.63 29.91
CA LEU A 33 -45.72 25.44 30.52
C LEU A 33 -46.76 24.63 31.29
N THR A 34 -46.87 23.34 31.03
CA THR A 34 -47.81 22.45 31.70
C THR A 34 -47.26 21.82 32.98
N LEU A 35 -45.96 21.95 33.26
CA LEU A 35 -45.29 21.33 34.43
C LEU A 35 -44.96 22.29 35.57
N THR A 36 -45.33 23.60 35.48
CA THR A 36 -44.93 24.62 36.47
C THR A 36 -46.00 24.98 37.51
N HIS A 37 -47.11 24.26 37.59
CA HIS A 37 -48.08 24.42 38.70
C HIS A 37 -48.07 23.22 39.66
N HIS A 38 -46.98 23.14 40.47
CA HIS A 38 -47.03 22.37 41.71
C HIS A 38 -47.08 23.29 42.92
N PRO A 39 -47.98 23.06 43.91
CA PRO A 39 -48.07 23.86 45.10
C PRO A 39 -46.85 23.63 45.99
N VAL A 40 -46.38 24.76 46.53
CA VAL A 40 -45.24 24.84 47.45
C VAL A 40 -45.48 24.00 48.68
N TRP A 41 -44.73 22.93 48.86
CA TRP A 41 -44.65 22.17 50.11
C TRP A 41 -43.67 22.93 51.03
N ARG A 42 -44.22 23.66 52.08
CA ARG A 42 -43.43 24.15 53.18
C ARG A 42 -42.96 22.98 54.03
N ARG A 43 -41.67 22.86 54.23
CA ARG A 43 -41.06 21.96 55.20
C ARG A 43 -41.31 22.52 56.59
N PRO A 44 -41.76 21.73 57.58
CA PRO A 44 -41.77 22.15 58.98
C PRO A 44 -40.35 22.10 59.53
N THR A 45 -39.92 23.14 60.17
CA THR A 45 -38.72 23.23 61.01
C THR A 45 -38.87 22.38 62.25
N VAL A 46 -37.94 21.45 62.45
CA VAL A 46 -37.81 20.67 63.69
C VAL A 46 -36.99 21.50 64.65
N THR A 47 -37.59 21.93 65.75
CA THR A 47 -36.93 22.30 67.01
C THR A 47 -37.58 21.50 68.14
N ASP A 48 -36.69 20.98 69.02
CA ASP A 48 -36.89 20.40 70.33
C ASP A 48 -37.18 18.92 70.46
N VAL A 49 -36.11 18.25 70.88
CA VAL A 49 -36.07 16.94 71.54
C VAL A 49 -36.42 17.11 72.97
N HIS A 50 -37.58 16.55 73.48
CA HIS A 50 -37.71 16.08 74.85
C HIS A 50 -38.40 14.72 74.91
N ARG A 51 -37.85 13.93 75.76
CA ARG A 51 -38.00 12.51 76.07
C ARG A 51 -39.39 12.23 76.67
N ASN A 52 -39.88 11.06 76.28
CA ASN A 52 -40.90 10.19 76.99
C ASN A 52 -42.31 10.17 76.36
N ASP A 53 -42.71 8.89 76.17
CA ASP A 53 -44.10 8.36 76.00
C ASP A 53 -44.62 8.44 74.54
N ILE A 54 -44.34 7.30 73.82
CA ILE A 54 -45.01 6.99 72.58
C ILE A 54 -46.44 6.48 72.94
N VAL A 55 -47.43 7.32 72.87
CA VAL A 55 -48.80 6.98 72.71
C VAL A 55 -49.16 6.90 71.25
N ILE A 56 -49.18 5.72 70.66
CA ILE A 56 -49.69 5.48 69.36
C ILE A 56 -51.23 5.72 69.39
N ARG A 57 -51.59 6.94 69.01
CA ARG A 57 -52.96 7.26 68.68
C ARG A 57 -53.23 6.82 67.24
N ASP A 58 -54.09 5.87 67.03
CA ASP A 58 -54.68 5.49 65.76
C ASP A 58 -55.16 6.72 65.00
N MET A 59 -54.33 7.23 64.09
CA MET A 59 -54.69 8.28 63.18
C MET A 59 -55.38 7.65 61.96
N GLN A 60 -56.73 7.43 62.16
CA GLN A 60 -57.61 7.05 61.06
C GLN A 60 -57.57 8.20 60.03
N TRP A 61 -56.82 7.97 58.99
CA TRP A 61 -56.84 8.83 57.75
C TRP A 61 -58.25 8.69 57.17
N LYS A 62 -59.17 9.62 57.50
CA LYS A 62 -60.38 9.81 56.70
C LYS A 62 -59.94 10.40 55.36
N VAL A 63 -59.74 9.52 54.39
CA VAL A 63 -59.62 9.92 52.99
C VAL A 63 -60.94 10.57 52.59
N PRO A 64 -60.97 11.86 52.23
CA PRO A 64 -62.20 12.48 51.80
C PRO A 64 -62.66 11.79 50.52
N LYS A 65 -63.84 11.16 50.60
CA LYS A 65 -64.56 10.57 49.47
C LYS A 65 -65.11 11.72 48.59
N LEU A 66 -64.22 12.47 47.96
CA LEU A 66 -64.55 13.44 46.95
C LEU A 66 -63.88 13.02 45.64
N ILE A 67 -64.16 11.82 45.16
CA ILE A 67 -63.98 11.50 43.76
C ILE A 67 -65.36 11.77 43.12
N PRO A 68 -65.53 12.90 42.42
CA PRO A 68 -66.74 13.16 41.67
C PRO A 68 -66.97 12.00 40.69
N ARG A 69 -68.19 11.58 40.45
CA ARG A 69 -68.52 10.51 39.49
C ARG A 69 -67.96 10.72 38.09
N SER A 70 -67.44 11.92 37.77
CA SER A 70 -66.77 12.31 36.56
C SER A 70 -65.21 12.08 36.56
N ALA A 71 -64.58 11.76 37.74
CA ALA A 71 -63.18 11.59 37.88
C ALA A 71 -62.58 10.49 36.94
N PRO A 72 -63.17 9.30 36.79
CA PRO A 72 -62.67 8.30 35.85
C PRO A 72 -62.77 8.76 34.39
N MET A 73 -63.77 9.55 34.04
CA MET A 73 -63.98 10.08 32.71
C MET A 73 -62.91 11.15 32.38
N ILE A 74 -62.58 12.02 33.33
CA ILE A 74 -61.50 13.02 33.18
C ILE A 74 -60.15 12.33 33.02
N LEU A 75 -59.86 11.27 33.78
CA LEU A 75 -58.65 10.49 33.67
C LEU A 75 -58.54 9.84 32.28
N VAL A 76 -59.60 9.26 31.75
CA VAL A 76 -59.64 8.65 30.42
C VAL A 76 -59.39 9.72 29.34
N VAL A 77 -60.00 10.90 29.45
CA VAL A 77 -59.81 11.98 28.50
C VAL A 77 -58.37 12.50 28.53
N LEU A 78 -57.74 12.64 29.74
CA LEU A 78 -56.35 13.07 29.87
C LEU A 78 -55.36 12.02 29.32
N THR A 79 -55.63 10.73 29.56
CA THR A 79 -54.75 9.68 28.97
C THR A 79 -54.89 9.60 27.46
N LEU A 80 -56.08 9.75 26.90
CA LEU A 80 -56.27 9.82 25.45
C LEU A 80 -55.59 11.07 24.85
N ALA A 81 -55.69 12.22 25.49
CA ALA A 81 -55.03 13.43 25.04
C ALA A 81 -53.50 13.30 25.10
N ALA A 82 -52.94 12.69 26.16
CA ALA A 82 -51.54 12.40 26.26
C ALA A 82 -51.07 11.39 25.21
N ALA A 83 -51.84 10.33 24.96
CA ALA A 83 -51.52 9.31 23.94
C ALA A 83 -51.56 9.91 22.52
N THR A 84 -52.59 10.73 22.21
CA THR A 84 -52.66 11.41 20.89
C THR A 84 -51.55 12.44 20.73
N GLY A 85 -51.20 13.19 21.79
CA GLY A 85 -50.05 14.11 21.78
C GLY A 85 -48.76 13.41 21.55
N PHE A 86 -48.52 12.28 22.25
CA PHE A 86 -47.33 11.46 22.06
C PHE A 86 -47.24 10.86 20.63
N ALA A 87 -48.34 10.36 20.10
CA ALA A 87 -48.40 9.84 18.74
C ALA A 87 -48.13 10.93 17.70
N ALA A 88 -48.68 12.14 17.88
CA ALA A 88 -48.43 13.25 17.01
C ALA A 88 -46.94 13.70 17.01
N VAL A 89 -46.35 13.84 18.19
CA VAL A 89 -44.93 14.18 18.35
C VAL A 89 -44.05 13.09 17.75
N SER A 90 -44.32 11.81 18.05
CA SER A 90 -43.56 10.69 17.46
C SER A 90 -43.64 10.69 15.93
N HIS A 91 -44.81 10.95 15.38
CA HIS A 91 -44.97 11.04 13.91
C HIS A 91 -44.20 12.24 13.29
N LEU A 92 -44.20 13.37 13.97
CA LEU A 92 -43.42 14.58 13.54
C LEU A 92 -41.93 14.29 13.60
N VAL A 93 -41.42 13.68 14.69
CA VAL A 93 -40.01 13.33 14.85
C VAL A 93 -39.59 12.34 13.77
N THR A 94 -40.37 11.29 13.50
CA THR A 94 -40.05 10.30 12.46
C THR A 94 -40.02 10.91 11.07
N ARG A 95 -40.94 11.80 10.73
CA ARG A 95 -40.92 12.53 9.45
C ARG A 95 -39.72 13.48 9.34
N TYR A 96 -39.39 14.19 10.42
CA TYR A 96 -38.24 15.09 10.45
C TYR A 96 -36.93 14.32 10.26
N THR A 97 -36.72 13.22 11.03
CA THR A 97 -35.52 12.39 10.89
C THR A 97 -35.41 11.73 9.51
N ALA A 98 -36.53 11.25 8.95
CA ALA A 98 -36.53 10.69 7.59
C ALA A 98 -36.16 11.73 6.52
N ASN A 99 -36.63 12.97 6.67
CA ASN A 99 -36.27 14.07 5.75
C ASN A 99 -34.78 14.43 5.87
N GLN A 100 -34.26 14.53 7.10
CA GLN A 100 -32.83 14.78 7.35
C GLN A 100 -31.96 13.66 6.75
N GLN A 101 -32.31 12.40 6.99
CA GLN A 101 -31.58 11.26 6.39
C GLN A 101 -31.64 11.27 4.86
N SER A 102 -32.78 11.67 4.27
CA SER A 102 -32.91 11.81 2.82
C SER A 102 -31.99 12.91 2.26
N ARG A 103 -31.94 14.07 2.94
CA ARG A 103 -31.00 15.17 2.59
C ARG A 103 -29.55 14.73 2.75
N GLY A 104 -29.19 14.10 3.86
CA GLY A 104 -27.87 13.56 4.12
C GLY A 104 -27.40 12.59 3.02
N ARG A 105 -28.28 11.65 2.61
CA ARG A 105 -27.99 10.72 1.51
C ARG A 105 -27.75 11.40 0.17
N LYS A 106 -28.48 12.49 -0.16
CA LYS A 106 -28.25 13.27 -1.39
C LYS A 106 -26.90 13.98 -1.36
N LEU A 107 -26.54 14.59 -0.21
CA LEU A 107 -25.25 15.27 -0.04
C LEU A 107 -24.09 14.26 -0.08
N TYR A 108 -24.28 13.09 0.54
CA TYR A 108 -23.30 12.01 0.48
C TYR A 108 -23.03 11.54 -0.97
N ARG A 109 -24.09 11.32 -1.78
CA ARG A 109 -23.91 10.96 -3.20
C ARG A 109 -23.15 12.03 -3.97
N LEU A 110 -23.53 13.30 -3.77
CA LEU A 110 -22.82 14.42 -4.39
C LEU A 110 -21.34 14.45 -3.98
N ALA A 111 -21.05 14.18 -2.71
CA ALA A 111 -19.67 14.10 -2.23
C ALA A 111 -18.90 12.95 -2.88
N MET A 112 -19.54 11.80 -3.06
CA MET A 112 -18.95 10.66 -3.80
C MET A 112 -18.66 11.00 -5.25
N ASP A 113 -19.58 11.72 -5.92
CA ASP A 113 -19.37 12.18 -7.31
C ASP A 113 -18.17 13.13 -7.39
N TYR A 114 -18.02 14.06 -6.44
CA TYR A 114 -16.84 14.92 -6.35
C TYR A 114 -15.56 14.14 -6.08
N THR A 115 -15.61 13.12 -5.21
CA THR A 115 -14.46 12.25 -4.94
C THR A 115 -14.02 11.51 -6.21
N ASN A 116 -14.97 10.95 -6.95
CA ASN A 116 -14.70 10.26 -8.21
C ASN A 116 -14.14 11.19 -9.30
N ALA A 117 -14.48 12.47 -9.23
CA ALA A 117 -13.94 13.51 -10.11
C ALA A 117 -12.59 14.10 -9.63
N GLY A 118 -12.02 13.61 -8.52
CA GLY A 118 -10.78 14.12 -7.93
C GLY A 118 -10.94 15.51 -7.26
N ARG A 119 -12.16 16.00 -7.09
CA ARG A 119 -12.47 17.30 -6.49
C ARG A 119 -12.60 17.20 -4.98
N TYR A 120 -11.49 16.95 -4.30
CA TYR A 120 -11.50 16.62 -2.87
C TYR A 120 -11.99 17.74 -1.97
N ASP A 121 -11.74 19.01 -2.28
CA ASP A 121 -12.22 20.15 -1.49
C ASP A 121 -13.76 20.22 -1.49
N ASP A 122 -14.36 20.05 -2.66
CA ASP A 122 -15.83 20.02 -2.80
C ASP A 122 -16.42 18.76 -2.13
N ALA A 123 -15.74 17.62 -2.26
CA ALA A 123 -16.14 16.37 -1.60
C ALA A 123 -16.15 16.53 -0.08
N ILE A 124 -15.08 17.07 0.50
CA ILE A 124 -14.97 17.33 1.95
C ILE A 124 -16.09 18.25 2.43
N ALA A 125 -16.37 19.36 1.70
CA ALA A 125 -17.44 20.26 2.05
C ALA A 125 -18.81 19.56 2.01
N ALA A 126 -19.07 18.73 0.99
CA ALA A 126 -20.31 18.00 0.85
C ALA A 126 -20.45 16.86 1.90
N PHE A 127 -19.38 16.15 2.26
CA PHE A 127 -19.39 15.16 3.35
C PHE A 127 -19.65 15.82 4.71
N ARG A 128 -19.03 16.97 4.99
CA ARG A 128 -19.32 17.75 6.21
C ARG A 128 -20.79 18.16 6.27
N ALA A 129 -21.35 18.62 5.14
CA ALA A 129 -22.76 18.93 5.05
C ALA A 129 -23.67 17.70 5.22
N ALA A 130 -23.26 16.52 4.76
CA ALA A 130 -23.98 15.27 5.02
C ALA A 130 -23.96 14.90 6.52
N LEU A 131 -22.83 15.12 7.19
CA LEU A 131 -22.68 14.87 8.64
C LEU A 131 -23.51 15.83 9.50
N THR A 132 -23.81 17.05 9.05
CA THR A 132 -24.78 17.92 9.78
C THR A 132 -26.18 17.33 9.77
N CYS A 133 -26.53 16.49 8.79
CA CYS A 133 -27.83 15.81 8.73
C CYS A 133 -27.86 14.51 9.58
N ASP A 134 -26.74 13.82 9.68
CA ASP A 134 -26.59 12.56 10.45
C ASP A 134 -25.16 12.48 11.02
N PRO A 135 -24.91 13.12 12.18
CA PRO A 135 -23.56 13.22 12.77
C PRO A 135 -22.96 11.88 13.19
N THR A 136 -23.79 10.88 13.46
CA THR A 136 -23.36 9.56 13.95
C THR A 136 -23.12 8.54 12.84
N ASN A 137 -23.35 8.91 11.60
CA ASN A 137 -23.25 8.01 10.46
C ASN A 137 -21.78 7.63 10.18
N SER A 138 -21.43 6.38 10.49
CA SER A 138 -20.07 5.87 10.36
C SER A 138 -19.57 5.87 8.91
N GLN A 139 -20.47 5.63 7.95
CA GLN A 139 -20.13 5.64 6.53
C GLN A 139 -19.74 7.05 6.05
N TYR A 140 -20.46 8.08 6.52
CA TYR A 140 -20.15 9.47 6.17
C TYR A 140 -18.83 9.91 6.80
N GLN A 141 -18.59 9.53 8.09
CA GLN A 141 -17.33 9.82 8.79
C GLN A 141 -16.14 9.13 8.10
N LEU A 142 -16.28 7.86 7.72
CA LEU A 142 -15.23 7.11 7.02
C LEU A 142 -14.92 7.71 5.64
N SER A 143 -15.97 8.11 4.90
CA SER A 143 -15.79 8.70 3.57
C SER A 143 -15.18 10.09 3.64
N LEU A 144 -15.55 10.91 4.65
CA LEU A 144 -14.89 12.19 4.92
C LEU A 144 -13.40 12.00 5.24
N ALA A 145 -13.07 11.06 6.12
CA ALA A 145 -11.69 10.79 6.48
C ALA A 145 -10.84 10.34 5.27
N ARG A 146 -11.42 9.54 4.38
CA ARG A 146 -10.78 9.15 3.11
C ARG A 146 -10.54 10.38 2.21
N ALA A 147 -11.55 11.23 2.02
CA ALA A 147 -11.43 12.43 1.20
C ALA A 147 -10.40 13.43 1.77
N LEU A 148 -10.34 13.58 3.11
CA LEU A 148 -9.34 14.39 3.78
C LEU A 148 -7.92 13.89 3.51
N ARG A 149 -7.67 12.58 3.59
CA ARG A 149 -6.39 11.95 3.24
C ARG A 149 -6.05 12.17 1.77
N ASP A 150 -6.99 11.89 0.87
CA ASP A 150 -6.77 11.92 -0.58
C ASP A 150 -6.61 13.34 -1.13
N SER A 151 -6.98 14.37 -0.33
CA SER A 151 -6.73 15.78 -0.67
C SER A 151 -5.25 16.16 -0.68
N ASN A 152 -4.37 15.29 -0.18
CA ASN A 152 -2.91 15.47 -0.14
C ASN A 152 -2.45 16.73 0.64
N VAL A 153 -3.27 17.22 1.57
CA VAL A 153 -2.97 18.37 2.44
C VAL A 153 -2.54 17.83 3.82
N PRO A 154 -1.28 18.00 4.24
CA PRO A 154 -0.76 17.41 5.47
C PRO A 154 -1.59 17.72 6.72
N GLN A 155 -2.07 18.97 6.86
CA GLN A 155 -2.87 19.43 8.00
C GLN A 155 -4.22 18.70 8.12
N ARG A 156 -4.72 18.11 7.05
CA ARG A 156 -5.99 17.36 7.03
C ARG A 156 -5.85 15.92 7.49
N LEU A 157 -4.61 15.42 7.57
CA LEU A 157 -4.35 14.05 8.04
C LEU A 157 -4.71 13.90 9.53
N ASP A 158 -4.51 14.92 10.35
CA ASP A 158 -4.86 14.89 11.77
C ASP A 158 -6.38 14.85 11.97
N GLU A 159 -7.12 15.61 11.15
CA GLU A 159 -8.58 15.56 11.15
C GLU A 159 -9.08 14.19 10.69
N ALA A 160 -8.51 13.64 9.60
CA ALA A 160 -8.85 12.32 9.10
C ALA A 160 -8.64 11.24 10.17
N GLU A 161 -7.48 11.26 10.82
CA GLU A 161 -7.15 10.31 11.89
C GLU A 161 -8.12 10.41 13.06
N SER A 162 -8.49 11.62 13.48
CA SER A 162 -9.44 11.84 14.58
C SER A 162 -10.79 11.17 14.32
N TYR A 163 -11.33 11.30 13.10
CA TYR A 163 -12.55 10.59 12.70
C TYR A 163 -12.36 9.07 12.70
N LEU A 164 -11.22 8.60 12.19
CA LEU A 164 -10.93 7.17 12.09
C LEU A 164 -10.71 6.52 13.46
N ILE A 165 -10.04 7.18 14.39
CA ILE A 165 -9.87 6.71 15.77
C ILE A 165 -11.23 6.62 16.47
N ALA A 166 -12.10 7.63 16.31
CA ALA A 166 -13.44 7.58 16.87
C ALA A 166 -14.29 6.42 16.31
N LEU A 167 -14.13 6.09 15.03
CA LEU A 167 -14.76 4.91 14.42
C LEU A 167 -14.14 3.61 14.93
N TRP A 168 -12.84 3.53 15.02
CA TRP A 168 -12.10 2.37 15.53
C TRP A 168 -12.47 2.03 16.97
N GLN A 169 -12.62 3.04 17.84
CA GLN A 169 -13.06 2.84 19.23
C GLN A 169 -14.44 2.18 19.33
N ARG A 170 -15.34 2.42 18.35
CA ARG A 170 -16.68 1.80 18.30
C ARG A 170 -16.64 0.39 17.71
N ALA A 171 -15.77 0.16 16.73
CA ALA A 171 -15.65 -1.10 16.00
C ALA A 171 -14.17 -1.40 15.66
N PRO A 172 -13.36 -1.88 16.64
CA PRO A 172 -11.93 -2.11 16.42
C PRO A 172 -11.62 -3.16 15.35
N GLN A 173 -12.56 -4.06 15.07
CA GLN A 173 -12.42 -5.11 14.08
C GLN A 173 -12.91 -4.71 12.67
N ASP A 174 -13.43 -3.51 12.48
CA ASP A 174 -13.83 -3.03 11.14
C ASP A 174 -12.58 -2.88 10.25
N ALA A 175 -12.47 -3.79 9.28
CA ALA A 175 -11.33 -3.84 8.39
C ALA A 175 -11.22 -2.58 7.50
N SER A 176 -12.35 -1.97 7.12
CA SER A 176 -12.38 -0.76 6.31
C SER A 176 -11.85 0.47 7.07
N VAL A 177 -12.11 0.53 8.36
CA VAL A 177 -11.59 1.58 9.26
C VAL A 177 -10.10 1.37 9.48
N ASN A 178 -9.68 0.14 9.79
CA ASN A 178 -8.26 -0.19 9.96
C ASN A 178 -7.46 0.08 8.68
N LEU A 179 -7.98 -0.27 7.50
CA LEU A 179 -7.31 0.06 6.22
C LEU A 179 -7.19 1.58 6.01
N ALA A 180 -8.19 2.36 6.40
CA ALA A 180 -8.11 3.80 6.31
C ALA A 180 -7.06 4.39 7.26
N LEU A 181 -6.95 3.88 8.50
CA LEU A 181 -5.88 4.22 9.46
C LEU A 181 -4.50 3.83 8.94
N ALA A 182 -4.36 2.63 8.38
CA ALA A 182 -3.12 2.15 7.78
C ALA A 182 -2.61 3.11 6.70
N ARG A 183 -3.51 3.57 5.83
CA ARG A 183 -3.16 4.52 4.77
C ARG A 183 -2.79 5.91 5.29
N VAL A 184 -3.41 6.38 6.39
CA VAL A 184 -3.00 7.63 7.05
C VAL A 184 -1.61 7.48 7.65
N ALA A 185 -1.33 6.39 8.37
CA ALA A 185 -0.01 6.09 8.92
C ALA A 185 1.06 5.96 7.83
N ALA A 186 0.73 5.29 6.71
CA ALA A 186 1.61 5.17 5.55
C ALA A 186 1.92 6.54 4.90
N HIS A 187 0.94 7.44 4.83
CA HIS A 187 1.17 8.81 4.37
C HIS A 187 2.16 9.59 5.25
N ARG A 188 2.21 9.26 6.54
CA ARG A 188 3.17 9.86 7.50
C ARG A 188 4.53 9.16 7.51
N GLY A 189 4.68 8.04 6.81
CA GLY A 189 5.89 7.23 6.83
C GLY A 189 6.07 6.44 8.14
N SER A 190 5.04 6.29 8.98
CA SER A 190 5.10 5.49 10.20
C SER A 190 5.01 4.00 9.88
N ILE A 191 6.16 3.33 9.77
CA ILE A 191 6.22 1.88 9.42
C ILE A 191 5.48 1.04 10.46
N GLU A 192 5.69 1.30 11.74
CA GLU A 192 5.09 0.53 12.83
C GLU A 192 3.56 0.63 12.84
N ASP A 193 3.02 1.85 12.83
CA ASP A 193 1.58 2.06 12.84
C ASP A 193 0.91 1.57 11.55
N ALA A 194 1.52 1.85 10.39
CA ALA A 194 1.00 1.38 9.12
C ALA A 194 0.92 -0.14 9.09
N THR A 195 2.01 -0.83 9.44
CA THR A 195 2.05 -2.31 9.47
C THR A 195 0.99 -2.86 10.42
N ARG A 196 0.87 -2.31 11.64
CA ARG A 196 -0.13 -2.73 12.62
C ARG A 196 -1.56 -2.58 12.08
N TYR A 197 -1.90 -1.44 11.51
CA TYR A 197 -3.24 -1.20 10.98
C TYR A 197 -3.53 -1.98 9.70
N TYR A 198 -2.53 -2.19 8.82
CA TYR A 198 -2.68 -3.08 7.66
C TYR A 198 -2.96 -4.52 8.10
N HIS A 199 -2.25 -5.05 9.10
CA HIS A 199 -2.53 -6.36 9.67
C HIS A 199 -3.93 -6.43 10.27
N ASN A 200 -4.33 -5.42 11.04
CA ASN A 200 -5.70 -5.35 11.57
C ASN A 200 -6.76 -5.33 10.45
N ALA A 201 -6.48 -4.68 9.32
CA ALA A 201 -7.37 -4.70 8.16
C ALA A 201 -7.41 -6.08 7.47
N MET A 202 -6.27 -6.75 7.34
CA MET A 202 -6.19 -8.08 6.73
C MET A 202 -6.97 -9.14 7.52
N TYR A 203 -6.90 -9.07 8.85
CA TYR A 203 -7.55 -10.05 9.75
C TYR A 203 -8.88 -9.57 10.32
N GLY A 204 -9.31 -8.35 9.98
CA GLY A 204 -10.56 -7.75 10.42
C GLY A 204 -11.79 -8.24 9.65
N VAL A 205 -12.93 -7.68 10.01
CA VAL A 205 -14.22 -8.03 9.41
C VAL A 205 -14.49 -7.13 8.21
N TRP A 206 -14.64 -7.73 7.04
CA TRP A 206 -15.03 -7.07 5.79
C TRP A 206 -16.52 -7.31 5.50
N ASN A 207 -17.25 -6.27 5.11
CA ASN A 207 -18.66 -6.38 4.75
C ASN A 207 -18.90 -7.08 3.39
N SER A 208 -17.89 -7.08 2.52
CA SER A 208 -17.93 -7.69 1.18
C SER A 208 -16.53 -8.09 0.76
N ASP A 209 -16.40 -9.14 -0.05
CA ASP A 209 -15.17 -9.64 -0.65
C ASP A 209 -13.98 -9.68 0.33
N PRO A 210 -14.04 -10.49 1.39
CA PRO A 210 -13.00 -10.49 2.43
C PRO A 210 -11.64 -10.91 1.89
N ASP A 211 -11.57 -11.89 1.01
CA ASP A 211 -10.30 -12.41 0.47
C ASP A 211 -9.65 -11.44 -0.51
N GLY A 212 -10.42 -10.85 -1.41
CA GLY A 212 -9.92 -9.82 -2.32
C GLY A 212 -9.43 -8.58 -1.59
N ASN A 213 -10.17 -8.10 -0.58
CA ASN A 213 -9.77 -6.95 0.22
C ASN A 213 -8.56 -7.24 1.12
N ARG A 214 -8.42 -8.46 1.65
CA ARG A 214 -7.24 -8.91 2.40
C ARG A 214 -5.99 -8.86 1.53
N ASN A 215 -6.06 -9.45 0.34
CA ASN A 215 -4.93 -9.43 -0.60
C ASN A 215 -4.58 -8.01 -1.04
N LYS A 216 -5.58 -7.17 -1.29
CA LYS A 216 -5.36 -5.76 -1.63
C LYS A 216 -4.67 -5.00 -0.49
N ALA A 217 -5.09 -5.18 0.76
CA ALA A 217 -4.44 -4.57 1.91
C ALA A 217 -2.99 -5.05 2.06
N ARG A 218 -2.71 -6.34 1.83
CA ARG A 218 -1.35 -6.90 1.85
C ARG A 218 -0.48 -6.31 0.74
N ILE A 219 -1.00 -6.20 -0.47
CA ILE A 219 -0.28 -5.57 -1.58
C ILE A 219 0.06 -4.11 -1.27
N GLU A 220 -0.86 -3.35 -0.71
CA GLU A 220 -0.61 -1.96 -0.30
C GLU A 220 0.47 -1.88 0.79
N LEU A 221 0.47 -2.80 1.77
CA LEU A 221 1.51 -2.90 2.78
C LEU A 221 2.87 -3.19 2.16
N ILE A 222 2.96 -4.18 1.27
CA ILE A 222 4.20 -4.52 0.56
C ILE A 222 4.75 -3.29 -0.18
N GLN A 223 3.91 -2.62 -0.96
CA GLN A 223 4.31 -1.42 -1.71
C GLN A 223 4.81 -0.30 -0.80
N PHE A 224 4.15 -0.10 0.34
CA PHE A 224 4.59 0.87 1.35
C PHE A 224 5.93 0.47 1.96
N LEU A 225 6.12 -0.78 2.38
CA LEU A 225 7.37 -1.26 2.97
C LEU A 225 8.54 -1.17 1.98
N LEU A 226 8.32 -1.49 0.72
CA LEU A 226 9.33 -1.34 -0.34
C LEU A 226 9.72 0.12 -0.55
N LYS A 227 8.74 1.03 -0.54
CA LYS A 227 8.97 2.48 -0.64
C LYS A 227 9.81 3.01 0.52
N GLU A 228 9.54 2.54 1.74
CA GLU A 228 10.28 2.91 2.95
C GLU A 228 11.58 2.10 3.13
N ASN A 229 11.98 1.30 2.14
CA ASN A 229 13.18 0.44 2.16
C ASN A 229 13.20 -0.60 3.30
N ALA A 230 12.04 -0.97 3.83
CA ALA A 230 11.86 -2.00 4.86
C ALA A 230 11.80 -3.41 4.26
N ARG A 231 12.85 -3.83 3.53
CA ARG A 231 12.88 -5.03 2.67
C ARG A 231 12.54 -6.30 3.41
N ALA A 232 13.15 -6.56 4.57
CA ALA A 232 12.93 -7.80 5.32
C ALA A 232 11.44 -8.00 5.72
N GLN A 233 10.73 -6.90 6.02
CA GLN A 233 9.30 -6.95 6.30
C GLN A 233 8.49 -7.16 5.00
N ALA A 234 8.88 -6.50 3.91
CA ALA A 234 8.24 -6.68 2.61
C ALA A 234 8.37 -8.12 2.11
N ASP A 235 9.55 -8.76 2.26
CA ASP A 235 9.79 -10.15 1.88
C ASP A 235 8.88 -11.12 2.63
N SER A 236 8.69 -10.90 3.94
CA SER A 236 7.77 -11.70 4.74
C SER A 236 6.32 -11.63 4.24
N GLU A 237 5.87 -10.44 3.88
CA GLU A 237 4.52 -10.23 3.33
C GLU A 237 4.38 -10.74 1.90
N LEU A 238 5.44 -10.68 1.09
CA LEU A 238 5.48 -11.25 -0.27
C LEU A 238 5.33 -12.77 -0.24
N ILE A 239 6.05 -13.46 0.66
CA ILE A 239 5.92 -14.91 0.85
C ILE A 239 4.48 -15.26 1.27
N ALA A 240 3.91 -14.50 2.22
CA ALA A 240 2.55 -14.71 2.68
C ALA A 240 1.51 -14.42 1.57
N LEU A 241 1.77 -13.43 0.69
CA LEU A 241 0.93 -13.14 -0.47
C LEU A 241 0.96 -14.31 -1.44
N ALA A 242 2.15 -14.77 -1.84
CA ALA A 242 2.32 -15.86 -2.80
C ALA A 242 1.62 -17.16 -2.34
N ALA A 243 1.68 -17.46 -1.03
CA ALA A 243 1.01 -18.64 -0.47
C ALA A 243 -0.53 -18.54 -0.47
N ALA A 244 -1.09 -17.33 -0.53
CA ALA A 244 -2.53 -17.08 -0.47
C ALA A 244 -3.17 -16.76 -1.84
N LEU A 245 -2.38 -16.71 -2.91
CA LEU A 245 -2.91 -16.35 -4.23
C LEU A 245 -3.88 -17.40 -4.77
N PRO A 246 -4.99 -16.95 -5.37
CA PRO A 246 -5.87 -17.84 -6.13
C PRO A 246 -5.17 -18.31 -7.41
N ARG A 247 -5.70 -19.35 -8.04
CA ARG A 247 -5.25 -19.82 -9.36
C ARG A 247 -5.67 -18.84 -10.48
N ASP A 248 -5.22 -17.60 -10.38
CA ASP A 248 -5.49 -16.54 -11.35
C ASP A 248 -4.16 -16.02 -11.91
N PRO A 249 -3.92 -16.14 -13.22
CA PRO A 249 -2.70 -15.67 -13.87
C PRO A 249 -2.40 -14.18 -13.58
N ASN A 250 -3.42 -13.33 -13.51
CA ASN A 250 -3.21 -11.90 -13.24
C ASN A 250 -2.71 -11.65 -11.83
N ALA A 251 -3.20 -12.40 -10.84
CA ALA A 251 -2.75 -12.31 -9.46
C ALA A 251 -1.26 -12.70 -9.34
N HIS A 252 -0.86 -13.80 -10.00
CA HIS A 252 0.54 -14.23 -10.05
C HIS A 252 1.44 -13.25 -10.81
N LEU A 253 0.98 -12.67 -11.93
CA LEU A 253 1.72 -11.60 -12.64
C LEU A 253 1.92 -10.37 -11.75
N GLN A 254 0.92 -9.99 -10.97
CA GLN A 254 1.04 -8.87 -10.04
C GLN A 254 2.04 -9.17 -8.92
N ALA A 255 1.99 -10.37 -8.34
CA ALA A 255 2.93 -10.81 -7.32
C ALA A 255 4.37 -10.87 -7.86
N ALA A 256 4.58 -11.42 -9.05
CA ALA A 256 5.89 -11.46 -9.70
C ALA A 256 6.54 -10.07 -9.79
N ARG A 257 5.77 -9.06 -10.21
CA ARG A 257 6.24 -7.66 -10.28
C ARG A 257 6.60 -7.08 -8.91
N LEU A 258 5.89 -7.46 -7.86
CA LEU A 258 6.22 -7.03 -6.50
C LEU A 258 7.52 -7.69 -6.00
N PHE A 259 7.74 -8.96 -6.30
CA PHE A 259 9.00 -9.65 -6.05
C PHE A 259 10.17 -9.01 -6.82
N GLU A 260 9.96 -8.60 -8.09
CA GLU A 260 10.97 -7.86 -8.86
C GLU A 260 11.32 -6.51 -8.22
N GLN A 261 10.31 -5.77 -7.73
CA GLN A 261 10.53 -4.52 -7.01
C GLN A 261 11.32 -4.72 -5.72
N ALA A 262 11.10 -5.84 -5.03
CA ALA A 262 11.88 -6.27 -3.87
C ALA A 262 13.30 -6.75 -4.23
N GLN A 263 13.58 -6.96 -5.52
CA GLN A 263 14.80 -7.62 -6.03
C GLN A 263 14.92 -9.10 -5.62
N ASP A 264 13.83 -9.71 -5.21
CA ASP A 264 13.74 -11.17 -5.04
C ASP A 264 13.40 -11.82 -6.39
N TYR A 265 14.46 -12.02 -7.19
CA TYR A 265 14.33 -12.60 -8.53
C TYR A 265 13.91 -14.08 -8.49
N ALA A 266 14.22 -14.79 -7.41
CA ALA A 266 13.80 -16.18 -7.26
C ALA A 266 12.29 -16.29 -7.04
N GLY A 267 11.76 -15.46 -6.14
CA GLY A 267 10.32 -15.35 -5.92
C GLY A 267 9.57 -14.88 -7.16
N ALA A 268 10.10 -13.87 -7.87
CA ALA A 268 9.51 -13.37 -9.11
C ALA A 268 9.43 -14.47 -10.18
N LEU A 269 10.54 -15.19 -10.42
CA LEU A 269 10.59 -16.28 -11.40
C LEU A 269 9.57 -17.38 -11.07
N SER A 270 9.47 -17.78 -9.81
CA SER A 270 8.49 -18.77 -9.36
C SER A 270 7.05 -18.34 -9.68
N GLN A 271 6.72 -17.05 -9.51
CA GLN A 271 5.38 -16.56 -9.84
C GLN A 271 5.12 -16.51 -11.34
N TYR A 272 6.09 -16.16 -12.17
CA TYR A 272 5.97 -16.24 -13.62
C TYR A 272 5.80 -17.69 -14.10
N GLU A 273 6.53 -18.64 -13.50
CA GLU A 273 6.39 -20.06 -13.80
C GLU A 273 5.00 -20.60 -13.44
N GLU A 274 4.39 -20.10 -12.34
CA GLU A 274 2.99 -20.42 -12.05
C GLU A 274 2.05 -19.97 -13.18
N VAL A 275 2.22 -18.78 -13.71
CA VAL A 275 1.44 -18.30 -14.86
C VAL A 275 1.65 -19.21 -16.07
N LEU A 276 2.90 -19.59 -16.36
CA LEU A 276 3.25 -20.43 -17.51
C LEU A 276 2.75 -21.86 -17.39
N ARG A 277 2.43 -22.36 -16.19
CA ARG A 277 1.73 -23.64 -16.01
C ARG A 277 0.29 -23.59 -16.49
N PHE A 278 -0.39 -22.44 -16.40
CA PHE A 278 -1.75 -22.25 -16.90
C PHE A 278 -1.79 -21.90 -18.39
N ASP A 279 -0.88 -21.02 -18.81
CA ASP A 279 -0.75 -20.53 -20.17
C ASP A 279 0.72 -20.48 -20.58
N PRO A 280 1.26 -21.56 -21.17
CA PRO A 280 2.66 -21.65 -21.62
C PRO A 280 3.05 -20.61 -22.66
N THR A 281 2.06 -19.96 -23.28
CA THR A 281 2.26 -18.95 -24.32
C THR A 281 2.00 -17.51 -23.82
N ASN A 282 1.85 -17.33 -22.52
CA ASN A 282 1.63 -16.02 -21.96
C ASN A 282 2.83 -15.10 -22.18
N ALA A 283 2.69 -14.16 -23.12
CA ALA A 283 3.77 -13.28 -23.53
C ALA A 283 4.34 -12.45 -22.36
N ALA A 284 3.50 -11.97 -21.45
CA ALA A 284 3.94 -11.17 -20.30
C ALA A 284 4.75 -12.02 -19.31
N ALA A 285 4.31 -13.25 -19.04
CA ALA A 285 5.02 -14.15 -18.14
C ALA A 285 6.35 -14.63 -18.75
N LEU A 286 6.40 -14.94 -20.05
CA LEU A 286 7.62 -15.32 -20.74
C LEU A 286 8.66 -14.20 -20.75
N ALA A 287 8.23 -12.97 -21.06
CA ALA A 287 9.11 -11.79 -21.04
C ALA A 287 9.62 -11.51 -19.63
N GLY A 288 8.71 -11.50 -18.62
CA GLY A 288 9.07 -11.29 -17.21
C GLY A 288 10.00 -12.36 -16.65
N ALA A 289 9.71 -13.66 -16.91
CA ALA A 289 10.58 -14.76 -16.50
C ALA A 289 11.98 -14.62 -17.13
N GLY A 290 12.03 -14.26 -18.41
CA GLY A 290 13.28 -14.07 -19.14
C GLY A 290 14.10 -12.90 -18.59
N GLU A 291 13.48 -11.76 -18.34
CA GLU A 291 14.12 -10.59 -17.74
C GLU A 291 14.60 -10.88 -16.32
N THR A 292 13.76 -11.49 -15.51
CA THR A 292 14.09 -11.89 -14.12
C THR A 292 15.26 -12.85 -14.07
N ALA A 293 15.24 -13.88 -14.93
CA ALA A 293 16.35 -14.84 -15.04
C ALA A 293 17.66 -14.14 -15.51
N TYR A 294 17.57 -13.17 -16.42
CA TYR A 294 18.70 -12.36 -16.85
C TYR A 294 19.27 -11.55 -15.70
N ARG A 295 18.43 -10.86 -14.93
CA ARG A 295 18.86 -10.03 -13.79
C ARG A 295 19.46 -10.85 -12.65
N SER A 296 18.98 -12.08 -12.43
CA SER A 296 19.54 -13.01 -11.46
C SER A 296 20.84 -13.69 -11.94
N GLY A 297 21.27 -13.42 -13.17
CA GLY A 297 22.43 -14.07 -13.79
C GLY A 297 22.19 -15.54 -14.19
N ASN A 298 20.95 -16.00 -14.21
CA ASN A 298 20.61 -17.30 -14.75
C ASN A 298 20.40 -17.24 -16.26
N TYR A 299 21.50 -17.03 -16.99
CA TYR A 299 21.46 -16.79 -18.44
C TYR A 299 20.93 -17.96 -19.24
N THR A 300 21.07 -19.19 -18.76
CA THR A 300 20.49 -20.38 -19.43
C THR A 300 18.97 -20.35 -19.39
N ALA A 301 18.39 -20.08 -18.22
CA ALA A 301 16.94 -19.93 -18.09
C ALA A 301 16.46 -18.68 -18.85
N ALA A 302 17.20 -17.56 -18.77
CA ALA A 302 16.88 -16.34 -19.51
C ALA A 302 16.80 -16.60 -21.02
N GLN A 303 17.77 -17.32 -21.59
CA GLN A 303 17.77 -17.69 -23.02
C GLN A 303 16.51 -18.50 -23.38
N HIS A 304 16.15 -19.47 -22.55
CA HIS A 304 14.98 -20.31 -22.80
C HIS A 304 13.69 -19.50 -22.85
N TYR A 305 13.42 -18.69 -21.82
CA TYR A 305 12.20 -17.88 -21.74
C TYR A 305 12.16 -16.77 -22.79
N LEU A 306 13.28 -16.03 -22.99
CA LEU A 306 13.35 -14.94 -23.97
C LEU A 306 13.20 -15.45 -25.42
N ARG A 307 13.75 -16.60 -25.74
CA ARG A 307 13.57 -17.19 -27.05
C ARG A 307 12.12 -17.52 -27.33
N THR A 308 11.44 -18.09 -26.35
CA THR A 308 9.99 -18.36 -26.44
C THR A 308 9.19 -17.06 -26.49
N ALA A 309 9.53 -16.06 -25.66
CA ALA A 309 8.89 -14.75 -25.66
C ALA A 309 8.95 -14.07 -27.03
N VAL A 310 10.13 -14.05 -27.66
CA VAL A 310 10.34 -13.48 -29.00
C VAL A 310 9.59 -14.27 -30.08
N THR A 311 9.42 -15.58 -29.90
CA THR A 311 8.62 -16.41 -30.83
C THR A 311 7.13 -16.07 -30.71
N VAL A 312 6.63 -15.89 -29.49
CA VAL A 312 5.22 -15.57 -29.22
C VAL A 312 4.91 -14.10 -29.59
N ASN A 313 5.81 -13.18 -29.27
CA ASN A 313 5.67 -11.75 -29.58
C ASN A 313 6.93 -11.20 -30.25
N PRO A 314 7.07 -11.33 -31.56
CA PRO A 314 8.24 -10.82 -32.29
C PRO A 314 8.39 -9.28 -32.26
N ALA A 315 7.33 -8.55 -31.90
CA ALA A 315 7.36 -7.09 -31.81
C ALA A 315 8.01 -6.58 -30.51
N ASP A 316 8.19 -7.43 -29.49
CA ASP A 316 8.83 -7.04 -28.23
C ASP A 316 10.35 -6.81 -28.42
N SER A 317 10.70 -5.54 -28.52
CA SER A 317 12.10 -5.11 -28.70
C SER A 317 12.96 -5.39 -27.47
N THR A 318 12.38 -5.32 -26.27
CA THR A 318 13.09 -5.54 -25.00
C THR A 318 13.52 -7.00 -24.88
N SER A 319 12.59 -7.95 -25.09
CA SER A 319 12.93 -9.38 -25.09
C SER A 319 13.95 -9.74 -26.14
N ARG A 320 13.89 -9.13 -27.35
CA ARG A 320 14.89 -9.35 -28.40
C ARG A 320 16.28 -8.85 -28.02
N GLN A 321 16.38 -7.67 -27.40
CA GLN A 321 17.65 -7.11 -26.94
C GLN A 321 18.26 -7.95 -25.81
N LEU A 322 17.41 -8.33 -24.82
CA LEU A 322 17.86 -9.20 -23.72
C LEU A 322 18.30 -10.58 -24.24
N LEU A 323 17.60 -11.15 -25.21
CA LEU A 323 18.00 -12.42 -25.83
C LEU A 323 19.37 -12.29 -26.51
N ALA A 324 19.57 -11.24 -27.29
CA ALA A 324 20.85 -11.00 -27.95
C ALA A 324 22.01 -10.84 -26.96
N SER A 325 21.76 -10.09 -25.85
CA SER A 325 22.74 -9.95 -24.76
C SER A 325 23.00 -11.28 -24.06
N THR A 326 21.94 -12.04 -23.79
CA THR A 326 22.04 -13.37 -23.15
C THR A 326 22.82 -14.34 -24.02
N ASP A 327 22.52 -14.40 -25.33
CA ASP A 327 23.24 -15.23 -26.28
C ASP A 327 24.72 -14.85 -26.38
N LEU A 328 25.04 -13.56 -26.28
CA LEU A 328 26.43 -13.08 -26.25
C LEU A 328 27.15 -13.55 -24.99
N ILE A 329 26.53 -13.38 -23.79
CA ILE A 329 27.09 -13.84 -22.53
C ILE A 329 27.35 -15.35 -22.56
N LEU A 330 26.40 -16.15 -22.99
CA LEU A 330 26.55 -17.60 -23.06
C LEU A 330 27.62 -18.05 -24.04
N ARG A 331 27.79 -17.35 -25.16
CA ARG A 331 28.86 -17.64 -26.15
C ARG A 331 30.23 -17.18 -25.66
N THR A 332 30.31 -16.12 -24.88
CA THR A 332 31.56 -15.57 -24.36
C THR A 332 32.05 -16.33 -23.12
N ASN A 333 31.14 -16.89 -22.33
CA ASN A 333 31.47 -17.55 -21.06
C ASN A 333 32.35 -18.79 -21.25
N PRO A 334 33.62 -18.82 -20.82
CA PRO A 334 34.49 -20.00 -20.94
C PRO A 334 34.15 -21.09 -19.91
N PHE A 335 33.36 -20.75 -18.89
CA PHE A 335 32.93 -21.68 -17.82
C PHE A 335 31.54 -22.26 -18.05
N HIS A 336 30.98 -22.05 -19.25
CA HIS A 336 29.69 -22.63 -19.59
C HIS A 336 29.76 -24.18 -19.59
N SER A 337 28.75 -24.84 -19.01
CA SER A 337 28.68 -26.28 -18.98
C SER A 337 28.64 -26.88 -20.39
N HIS A 338 29.20 -28.06 -20.54
CA HIS A 338 29.16 -28.86 -21.78
C HIS A 338 29.90 -28.25 -22.98
N ILE A 339 30.88 -27.38 -22.78
CA ILE A 339 31.81 -26.99 -23.83
C ILE A 339 33.09 -27.84 -23.78
N SER A 340 33.72 -28.09 -24.93
CA SER A 340 35.00 -28.78 -24.99
C SER A 340 36.16 -27.89 -24.48
N ASP A 341 37.24 -28.50 -24.02
CA ASP A 341 38.43 -27.76 -23.61
C ASP A 341 39.00 -26.89 -24.74
N ALA A 342 38.94 -27.35 -25.98
CA ALA A 342 39.34 -26.55 -27.13
C ALA A 342 38.48 -25.28 -27.29
N GLU A 343 37.17 -25.37 -27.08
CA GLU A 343 36.27 -24.23 -27.14
C GLU A 343 36.47 -23.30 -25.91
N ARG A 344 36.67 -23.86 -24.73
CA ARG A 344 37.02 -23.09 -23.53
C ARG A 344 38.29 -22.26 -23.76
N ASN A 345 39.34 -22.91 -24.20
CA ASN A 345 40.64 -22.25 -24.48
C ASN A 345 40.53 -21.17 -25.55
N ARG A 346 39.71 -21.40 -26.57
CA ARG A 346 39.44 -20.40 -27.61
C ARG A 346 38.76 -19.15 -27.02
N ARG A 347 37.77 -19.34 -26.14
CA ARG A 347 37.02 -18.25 -25.46
C ARG A 347 37.93 -17.48 -24.52
N ILE A 348 38.76 -18.17 -23.74
CA ILE A 348 39.76 -17.54 -22.86
C ILE A 348 40.73 -16.69 -23.68
N THR A 349 41.30 -17.22 -24.77
CA THR A 349 42.22 -16.51 -25.61
C THR A 349 41.61 -15.24 -26.21
N ALA A 350 40.35 -15.32 -26.67
CA ALA A 350 39.63 -14.18 -27.22
C ALA A 350 39.32 -13.14 -26.13
N ALA A 351 38.87 -13.54 -24.93
CA ALA A 351 38.64 -12.66 -23.81
C ALA A 351 39.90 -11.95 -23.34
N PHE A 352 41.02 -12.69 -23.28
CA PHE A 352 42.30 -12.15 -22.87
C PHE A 352 42.84 -11.08 -23.84
N ALA A 353 42.70 -11.30 -25.15
CA ALA A 353 43.06 -10.32 -26.16
C ALA A 353 42.13 -9.06 -26.10
N GLY A 354 40.83 -9.26 -25.95
CA GLY A 354 39.86 -8.15 -25.75
C GLY A 354 40.17 -7.28 -24.54
N ALA A 355 40.57 -7.92 -23.43
CA ALA A 355 40.94 -7.21 -22.19
C ALA A 355 42.17 -6.31 -22.37
N GLU A 356 43.18 -6.70 -23.21
CA GLU A 356 44.31 -5.84 -23.57
C GLU A 356 43.82 -4.59 -24.30
N ASP A 357 42.99 -4.77 -25.35
CA ASP A 357 42.43 -3.66 -26.12
C ASP A 357 41.60 -2.73 -25.25
N ARG A 358 40.80 -3.28 -24.35
CA ARG A 358 39.98 -2.53 -23.38
C ARG A 358 40.87 -1.72 -22.44
N LEU A 359 41.89 -2.34 -21.83
CA LEU A 359 42.79 -1.73 -20.86
C LEU A 359 43.57 -0.57 -21.51
N THR A 360 44.17 -0.80 -22.70
CA THR A 360 44.96 0.18 -23.40
C THR A 360 44.13 1.35 -23.90
N THR A 361 42.95 1.10 -24.41
CA THR A 361 41.98 2.12 -24.83
C THR A 361 41.52 2.98 -23.67
N CYS A 362 41.16 2.35 -22.53
CA CYS A 362 40.76 3.05 -21.33
C CYS A 362 41.89 3.93 -20.79
N ALA A 363 43.08 3.40 -20.64
CA ALA A 363 44.25 4.15 -20.16
C ALA A 363 44.56 5.37 -21.05
N LYS A 364 44.56 5.19 -22.39
CA LYS A 364 44.76 6.27 -23.33
C LYS A 364 43.69 7.37 -23.20
N ASN A 365 42.43 7.01 -23.08
CA ASN A 365 41.32 7.97 -22.93
C ASN A 365 41.37 8.71 -21.61
N ALA A 366 41.82 8.06 -20.55
CA ALA A 366 41.98 8.63 -19.21
C ALA A 366 43.32 9.39 -19.01
N GLY A 367 44.22 9.36 -19.99
CA GLY A 367 45.55 9.98 -19.88
C GLY A 367 46.46 9.28 -18.87
N ILE A 368 46.27 7.97 -18.65
CA ILE A 368 47.02 7.16 -17.69
C ILE A 368 48.16 6.45 -18.44
N ASP A 369 49.38 6.62 -17.94
CA ASP A 369 50.54 5.88 -18.43
C ASP A 369 50.57 4.49 -17.76
N LEU A 370 50.50 3.45 -18.58
CA LEU A 370 50.49 2.05 -18.10
C LEU A 370 51.88 1.54 -17.70
N GLU A 371 52.99 2.25 -18.12
CA GLU A 371 54.37 1.89 -17.79
C GLU A 371 54.84 2.58 -16.50
N THR A 372 54.05 3.46 -15.91
CA THR A 372 54.42 4.18 -14.69
C THR A 372 54.58 3.25 -13.50
N SER A 373 55.71 3.38 -12.79
CA SER A 373 56.03 2.63 -11.57
C SER A 373 55.87 3.46 -10.29
N ASP A 374 55.01 4.45 -10.29
CA ASP A 374 54.74 5.30 -9.12
C ASP A 374 54.26 4.48 -7.92
N ASN A 375 54.75 4.81 -6.72
CA ASN A 375 54.39 4.10 -5.48
C ASN A 375 53.95 5.11 -4.41
N PRO A 376 52.66 5.15 -4.03
CA PRO A 376 51.53 4.34 -4.55
C PRO A 376 51.05 4.84 -5.96
N PRO A 377 50.56 3.94 -6.80
CA PRO A 377 50.08 4.32 -8.12
C PRO A 377 48.81 5.16 -8.01
N ALA A 378 48.72 6.21 -8.83
CA ALA A 378 47.53 7.09 -8.90
C ALA A 378 46.29 6.36 -9.49
N SER A 379 46.50 5.25 -10.19
CA SER A 379 45.50 4.41 -10.82
C SER A 379 45.83 2.92 -10.67
N PRO A 380 44.81 2.05 -10.58
CA PRO A 380 45.04 0.59 -10.56
C PRO A 380 45.45 0.01 -11.92
N LEU A 381 45.28 0.74 -13.04
CA LEU A 381 45.49 0.22 -14.40
C LEU A 381 46.93 -0.20 -14.71
N PRO A 382 47.99 0.50 -14.28
CA PRO A 382 49.38 0.03 -14.48
C PRO A 382 49.66 -1.31 -13.81
N GLY A 383 49.12 -1.54 -12.59
CA GLY A 383 49.23 -2.81 -11.89
C GLY A 383 48.51 -3.96 -12.63
N LEU A 384 47.38 -3.67 -13.27
CA LEU A 384 46.68 -4.64 -14.11
C LEU A 384 47.42 -4.97 -15.38
N GLN A 385 48.08 -3.98 -16.02
CA GLN A 385 48.96 -4.21 -17.17
C GLN A 385 50.10 -5.15 -16.80
N ALA A 386 50.77 -4.95 -15.67
CA ALA A 386 51.84 -5.83 -15.22
C ALA A 386 51.32 -7.29 -14.99
N ARG A 387 50.17 -7.44 -14.39
CA ARG A 387 49.51 -8.76 -14.19
C ARG A 387 49.11 -9.39 -15.53
N TRP A 388 48.58 -8.61 -16.48
CA TRP A 388 48.25 -9.07 -17.81
C TRP A 388 49.48 -9.60 -18.54
N LEU A 389 50.63 -8.89 -18.46
CA LEU A 389 51.88 -9.34 -19.04
C LEU A 389 52.37 -10.67 -18.46
N LEU A 390 52.22 -10.90 -17.15
CA LEU A 390 52.54 -12.20 -16.52
C LEU A 390 51.58 -13.29 -17.01
N ALA A 391 50.27 -13.04 -17.01
CA ALA A 391 49.28 -14.00 -17.47
C ALA A 391 49.40 -14.33 -18.97
N LYS A 392 50.09 -13.50 -19.76
CA LYS A 392 50.38 -13.74 -21.18
C LYS A 392 51.34 -14.92 -21.36
N GLU A 393 52.26 -15.15 -20.42
CA GLU A 393 53.09 -16.34 -20.41
C GLU A 393 52.31 -17.60 -20.05
N ASP A 394 51.40 -17.49 -19.05
CA ASP A 394 50.51 -18.57 -18.64
C ASP A 394 49.55 -18.99 -19.80
N LEU A 395 49.11 -18.05 -20.62
CA LEU A 395 48.27 -18.33 -21.78
C LEU A 395 48.92 -19.28 -22.78
N LYS A 396 50.25 -19.32 -22.89
CA LYS A 396 50.98 -20.24 -23.75
C LYS A 396 50.88 -21.68 -23.26
N LEU A 397 50.70 -21.87 -21.93
CA LEU A 397 50.57 -23.16 -21.24
C LEU A 397 49.13 -23.69 -21.20
N LEU A 398 48.15 -22.89 -21.60
CA LEU A 398 46.70 -23.20 -21.55
C LEU A 398 46.31 -24.55 -22.22
N ARG A 399 47.16 -25.04 -23.14
CA ARG A 399 46.91 -26.33 -23.81
C ARG A 399 47.54 -27.52 -23.07
N SER A 400 48.24 -27.28 -21.98
CA SER A 400 48.86 -28.35 -21.17
C SER A 400 47.80 -28.99 -20.26
N PRO A 401 47.62 -30.32 -20.31
CA PRO A 401 46.62 -30.97 -19.43
C PRO A 401 47.09 -31.03 -17.98
N ALA A 402 48.31 -30.63 -17.66
CA ALA A 402 48.89 -30.70 -16.32
C ALA A 402 48.47 -29.56 -15.40
N GLU A 403 47.89 -28.47 -15.92
CA GLU A 403 47.57 -27.27 -15.15
C GLU A 403 46.07 -26.91 -15.22
N THR A 404 45.34 -27.44 -14.28
CA THR A 404 43.87 -27.32 -14.20
C THR A 404 43.39 -25.92 -13.79
N ASP A 405 44.21 -25.14 -13.08
CA ASP A 405 43.83 -23.85 -12.46
C ASP A 405 44.15 -22.63 -13.37
N LEU A 406 44.92 -22.85 -14.44
CA LEU A 406 45.29 -21.77 -15.40
C LEU A 406 44.09 -21.06 -16.02
N PRO A 407 43.02 -21.74 -16.46
CA PRO A 407 41.84 -21.10 -17.00
C PRO A 407 41.22 -20.06 -16.06
N ASP A 408 41.11 -20.39 -14.77
CA ASP A 408 40.57 -19.51 -13.75
C ASP A 408 41.50 -18.35 -13.48
N ALA A 409 42.80 -18.59 -13.28
CA ALA A 409 43.80 -17.55 -13.03
C ALA A 409 43.88 -16.50 -14.16
N ILE A 410 43.88 -16.95 -15.42
CA ILE A 410 43.89 -16.05 -16.60
C ILE A 410 42.61 -15.22 -16.64
N MET A 411 41.45 -15.86 -16.44
CA MET A 411 40.18 -15.15 -16.48
C MET A 411 40.00 -14.19 -15.30
N ASP A 412 40.58 -14.44 -14.16
CA ASP A 412 40.56 -13.50 -13.02
C ASP A 412 41.27 -12.20 -13.36
N VAL A 413 42.35 -12.22 -14.14
CA VAL A 413 43.00 -11.02 -14.66
C VAL A 413 42.06 -10.29 -15.63
N VAL A 414 41.45 -11.01 -16.57
CA VAL A 414 40.47 -10.45 -17.51
C VAL A 414 39.33 -9.77 -16.76
N PHE A 415 38.73 -10.44 -15.80
CA PHE A 415 37.59 -9.91 -15.01
C PHE A 415 37.97 -8.67 -14.22
N GLN A 416 39.17 -8.63 -13.62
CA GLN A 416 39.64 -7.43 -12.94
C GLN A 416 39.87 -6.26 -13.89
N ILE A 417 40.36 -6.53 -15.08
CA ILE A 417 40.49 -5.50 -16.12
C ILE A 417 39.12 -4.93 -16.48
N GLU A 418 38.13 -5.79 -16.74
CA GLU A 418 36.77 -5.34 -17.08
C GLU A 418 36.14 -4.50 -15.96
N GLN A 419 36.27 -4.93 -14.70
CA GLN A 419 35.76 -4.20 -13.55
C GLN A 419 36.42 -2.84 -13.36
N GLN A 420 37.76 -2.78 -13.40
CA GLN A 420 38.47 -1.54 -13.15
C GLN A 420 38.35 -0.55 -14.33
N THR A 421 38.33 -1.05 -15.55
CA THR A 421 38.08 -0.20 -16.72
C THR A 421 36.64 0.29 -16.76
N ALA A 422 35.65 -0.50 -16.32
CA ALA A 422 34.28 -0.06 -16.17
C ALA A 422 34.16 1.07 -15.14
N ALA A 423 34.86 0.97 -14.02
CA ALA A 423 34.89 1.99 -12.97
C ALA A 423 35.58 3.30 -13.44
N THR A 424 36.65 3.19 -14.23
CA THR A 424 37.46 4.33 -14.65
C THR A 424 36.92 5.00 -15.90
N CYS A 425 36.49 4.23 -16.91
CA CYS A 425 36.13 4.70 -18.24
C CYS A 425 34.64 4.57 -18.58
N GLY A 426 33.85 4.11 -17.62
CA GLY A 426 32.40 3.89 -17.77
C GLY A 426 32.03 2.49 -18.29
N PRO A 427 30.72 2.18 -18.33
CA PRO A 427 30.23 0.85 -18.63
C PRO A 427 30.66 0.38 -20.03
N PRO A 428 31.17 -0.87 -20.14
CA PRO A 428 31.56 -1.44 -21.43
C PRO A 428 30.37 -1.81 -22.29
N GLN A 429 30.58 -2.19 -23.53
CA GLN A 429 29.57 -2.65 -24.47
C GLN A 429 29.96 -4.01 -25.08
N GLY A 430 29.02 -4.70 -25.68
CA GLY A 430 29.32 -5.92 -26.44
C GLY A 430 29.95 -7.02 -25.59
N VAL A 431 31.09 -7.54 -26.06
CA VAL A 431 31.82 -8.67 -25.41
C VAL A 431 32.33 -8.27 -24.03
N ASP A 432 32.87 -7.07 -23.88
CA ASP A 432 33.42 -6.59 -22.61
C ASP A 432 32.30 -6.49 -21.54
N LEU A 433 31.10 -6.04 -21.93
CA LEU A 433 29.92 -6.08 -21.03
C LEU A 433 29.57 -7.51 -20.65
N ALA A 434 29.61 -8.45 -21.59
CA ALA A 434 29.33 -9.85 -21.29
C ALA A 434 30.36 -10.43 -20.31
N LEU A 435 31.66 -10.11 -20.46
CA LEU A 435 32.69 -10.51 -19.52
C LEU A 435 32.51 -9.90 -18.15
N LEU A 436 32.15 -8.63 -18.05
CA LEU A 436 31.85 -7.96 -16.79
C LEU A 436 30.67 -8.63 -16.08
N MET A 437 29.60 -8.98 -16.79
CA MET A 437 28.45 -9.66 -16.20
C MET A 437 28.75 -11.08 -15.73
N ILE A 438 29.63 -11.80 -16.45
CA ILE A 438 30.13 -13.12 -16.02
C ILE A 438 30.93 -13.00 -14.73
N SER A 439 31.81 -12.00 -14.63
CA SER A 439 32.61 -11.69 -13.46
C SER A 439 31.74 -11.43 -12.23
N GLN A 440 30.78 -10.51 -12.33
CA GLN A 440 29.85 -10.16 -11.26
C GLN A 440 29.06 -11.37 -10.74
N LYS A 441 28.60 -12.24 -11.65
CA LYS A 441 27.92 -13.48 -11.27
C LYS A 441 28.83 -14.43 -10.49
N ARG A 442 30.09 -14.59 -10.89
CA ARG A 442 31.05 -15.46 -10.19
C ARG A 442 31.35 -14.95 -8.79
N GLU A 443 31.54 -13.64 -8.64
CA GLU A 443 31.72 -13.03 -7.31
C GLU A 443 30.51 -13.22 -6.39
N ALA A 444 29.30 -13.02 -6.89
CA ALA A 444 28.07 -13.26 -6.12
C ALA A 444 27.89 -14.74 -5.71
N ALA A 445 28.47 -15.69 -6.47
CA ALA A 445 28.41 -17.11 -6.13
C ALA A 445 29.51 -17.54 -5.14
N SER A 446 30.55 -16.72 -4.93
CA SER A 446 31.64 -16.99 -3.99
C SER A 446 31.45 -16.38 -2.59
N GLN A 447 30.46 -15.51 -2.42
CA GLN A 447 30.01 -14.90 -1.15
C GLN A 447 28.90 -15.73 -0.50
#